data_e1a687ca17f8a512a44715b7c32cbd9d
#
_entry.id   e1a687ca17f8a512a44715b7c32cbd9d
#
_cell.length_a   1.000
_cell.length_b   1.000
_cell.length_c   1.000
_cell.angle_alpha   90.00
_cell.angle_beta   90.00
_cell.angle_gamma   90.00
#
_symmetry.space_group_name_H-M   'P 1'
#
loop_
_entity.id
_entity.type
_entity.pdbx_description
1 polymer ?
#
loop_
_entity_poly.entity_id
_entity_poly.type
_entity_poly.pdbx_seq_one_letter_code
_entity_poly.pdbx_strand_id
1 'polypeptide(L)'
;MSRNPLLVLILLCAAFGANATPQEFREIQGMRISAAGFCGVLMTNYNHIRSASQQRSADDYRQYLDALNTSYEQSGLTVGIDELKKLNALTEELEKLPQLDGEMSSAMLAYPNMMTDIFKTQQQFDQALAGHLATVDQGGDVIRTIDDLRVDISSIMLLYSVSTFTGLAYLNEEDPELTILHGRIQEHFQALDQQLPEALQGHVGKVKGPYHFVQKKLVGLPRPWTPSAVVFFLTRAEAQLQELARQVESTR
;
A
#
# COMPACT_ATOMS: atom_id res chain seq x y z
N MET A 1 -23.22 5.75 -56.02
CA MET A 1 -23.32 5.77 -54.54
C MET A 1 -21.92 5.62 -53.94
N SER A 2 -21.29 6.75 -53.67
CA SER A 2 -19.93 6.79 -53.12
C SER A 2 -20.00 6.71 -51.57
N ARG A 3 -19.64 5.58 -51.01
CA ARG A 3 -19.48 5.41 -49.56
C ARG A 3 -18.17 6.04 -49.13
N ASN A 4 -18.26 7.12 -48.39
CA ASN A 4 -17.11 7.88 -47.87
C ASN A 4 -16.26 7.00 -46.91
N PRO A 5 -15.06 6.57 -47.28
CA PRO A 5 -14.20 5.76 -46.39
C PRO A 5 -13.72 6.54 -45.15
N LEU A 6 -13.83 7.85 -45.14
CA LEU A 6 -13.42 8.72 -44.03
C LEU A 6 -14.33 8.56 -42.80
N LEU A 7 -15.62 8.27 -43.01
CA LEU A 7 -16.61 8.08 -41.90
C LEU A 7 -16.40 6.77 -41.16
N VAL A 8 -15.89 5.73 -41.82
CA VAL A 8 -15.57 4.44 -41.19
C VAL A 8 -14.31 4.52 -40.32
N LEU A 9 -13.32 5.35 -40.72
CA LEU A 9 -12.09 5.52 -39.98
C LEU A 9 -12.31 6.31 -38.67
N ILE A 10 -13.21 7.29 -38.67
CA ILE A 10 -13.56 8.08 -37.47
C ILE A 10 -14.35 7.23 -36.45
N LEU A 11 -15.19 6.31 -36.91
CA LEU A 11 -15.92 5.39 -36.02
C LEU A 11 -15.03 4.30 -35.40
N LEU A 12 -13.94 3.90 -36.05
CA LEU A 12 -12.97 2.97 -35.49
C LEU A 12 -12.04 3.64 -34.45
N CYS A 13 -11.74 4.93 -34.58
CA CYS A 13 -10.97 5.65 -33.56
C CYS A 13 -11.79 6.00 -32.30
N ALA A 14 -13.11 6.06 -32.38
CA ALA A 14 -13.96 6.33 -31.22
C ALA A 14 -14.24 5.09 -30.35
N ALA A 15 -13.87 3.88 -30.82
CA ALA A 15 -14.08 2.63 -30.08
C ALA A 15 -12.89 2.23 -29.18
N PHE A 16 -11.79 2.97 -29.22
CA PHE A 16 -10.68 2.85 -28.28
C PHE A 16 -10.76 3.90 -27.18
N GLY A 17 -11.95 4.16 -26.65
CA GLY A 17 -12.12 4.71 -25.33
C GLY A 17 -11.59 3.65 -24.36
N ALA A 18 -10.41 3.91 -23.79
CA ALA A 18 -9.72 3.03 -22.89
C ALA A 18 -10.60 2.77 -21.65
N ASN A 19 -11.44 1.75 -21.72
CA ASN A 19 -11.93 1.10 -20.51
C ASN A 19 -10.74 0.32 -19.98
N ALA A 20 -10.13 0.78 -18.91
CA ALA A 20 -9.09 0.03 -18.24
C ALA A 20 -9.63 -1.36 -17.91
N THR A 21 -8.85 -2.36 -18.25
CA THR A 21 -9.23 -3.74 -18.05
C THR A 21 -9.23 -4.07 -16.55
N PRO A 22 -9.96 -5.11 -16.08
CA PRO A 22 -9.84 -5.60 -14.70
C PRO A 22 -8.39 -5.91 -14.30
N GLN A 23 -7.53 -6.18 -15.27
CA GLN A 23 -6.11 -6.39 -15.05
C GLN A 23 -5.38 -5.09 -14.70
N GLU A 24 -5.61 -4.00 -15.44
CA GLU A 24 -5.01 -2.70 -15.15
C GLU A 24 -5.41 -2.19 -13.76
N PHE A 25 -6.68 -2.36 -13.36
CA PHE A 25 -7.13 -2.06 -12.01
C PHE A 25 -6.25 -2.78 -10.96
N ARG A 26 -6.05 -4.09 -11.10
CA ARG A 26 -5.25 -4.89 -10.16
C ARG A 26 -3.77 -4.51 -10.16
N GLU A 27 -3.21 -4.23 -11.32
CA GLU A 27 -1.82 -3.77 -11.43
C GLU A 27 -1.62 -2.46 -10.67
N ILE A 28 -2.53 -1.50 -10.81
CA ILE A 28 -2.48 -0.23 -10.09
C ILE A 28 -2.67 -0.44 -8.58
N GLN A 29 -3.64 -1.25 -8.16
CA GLN A 29 -3.82 -1.57 -6.74
C GLN A 29 -2.58 -2.29 -6.18
N GLY A 30 -1.97 -3.19 -6.93
CA GLY A 30 -0.72 -3.84 -6.58
C GLY A 30 0.44 -2.85 -6.35
N MET A 31 0.56 -1.83 -7.19
CA MET A 31 1.55 -0.76 -7.02
C MET A 31 1.28 0.09 -5.77
N ARG A 32 0.02 0.42 -5.48
CA ARG A 32 -0.37 1.16 -4.27
C ARG A 32 -0.03 0.36 -2.99
N ILE A 33 -0.33 -0.94 -2.98
CA ILE A 33 0.00 -1.87 -1.90
C ILE A 33 1.52 -1.93 -1.69
N SER A 34 2.29 -2.09 -2.78
CA SER A 34 3.74 -2.17 -2.72
C SER A 34 4.37 -0.87 -2.22
N ALA A 35 3.87 0.29 -2.65
CA ALA A 35 4.36 1.60 -2.20
C ALA A 35 4.08 1.83 -0.70
N ALA A 36 2.88 1.51 -0.22
CA ALA A 36 2.54 1.61 1.19
C ALA A 36 3.33 0.60 2.03
N GLY A 37 3.47 -0.64 1.56
CA GLY A 37 4.27 -1.70 2.18
C GLY A 37 5.74 -1.29 2.31
N PHE A 38 6.33 -0.77 1.22
CA PHE A 38 7.69 -0.25 1.21
C PHE A 38 7.90 0.80 2.31
N CYS A 39 7.11 1.87 2.32
CA CYS A 39 7.26 2.94 3.30
C CYS A 39 7.01 2.47 4.74
N GLY A 40 6.00 1.64 4.99
CA GLY A 40 5.68 1.12 6.31
C GLY A 40 6.79 0.25 6.89
N VAL A 41 7.36 -0.65 6.08
CA VAL A 41 8.50 -1.51 6.49
C VAL A 41 9.76 -0.68 6.64
N LEU A 42 10.05 0.24 5.71
CA LEU A 42 11.20 1.15 5.79
C LEU A 42 11.19 1.94 7.11
N MET A 43 10.08 2.59 7.44
CA MET A 43 9.94 3.36 8.68
C MET A 43 10.12 2.48 9.92
N THR A 44 9.58 1.26 9.90
CA THR A 44 9.75 0.32 11.00
C THR A 44 11.20 -0.10 11.17
N ASN A 45 11.92 -0.37 10.08
CA ASN A 45 13.34 -0.72 10.10
C ASN A 45 14.20 0.41 10.70
N TYR A 46 14.01 1.63 10.22
CA TYR A 46 14.78 2.77 10.71
C TYR A 46 14.37 3.23 12.11
N ASN A 47 13.18 2.94 12.55
CA ASN A 47 12.74 3.19 13.92
C ASN A 47 13.47 2.28 14.93
N HIS A 48 13.87 1.08 14.52
CA HIS A 48 14.63 0.11 15.34
C HIS A 48 16.13 0.39 15.43
N ILE A 49 16.70 1.22 14.59
CA ILE A 49 18.12 1.59 14.65
C ILE A 49 18.48 2.21 16.02
N ARG A 50 17.50 2.76 16.75
CA ARG A 50 17.68 3.24 18.14
C ARG A 50 17.77 2.13 19.19
N SER A 51 17.33 0.92 18.91
CA SER A 51 17.49 -0.23 19.80
C SER A 51 18.50 -1.19 19.17
N ALA A 52 19.75 -1.14 19.61
CA ALA A 52 20.91 -1.89 19.09
C ALA A 52 20.76 -3.43 19.04
N SER A 53 19.59 -3.98 19.30
CA SER A 53 19.34 -5.42 19.45
C SER A 53 18.57 -6.08 18.30
N GLN A 54 18.08 -5.34 17.31
CA GLN A 54 17.29 -5.94 16.21
C GLN A 54 17.63 -5.29 14.86
N GLN A 55 18.78 -5.61 14.33
CA GLN A 55 19.09 -5.37 12.93
C GLN A 55 18.17 -6.29 12.09
N ARG A 56 17.00 -5.79 11.69
CA ARG A 56 16.25 -6.42 10.61
C ARG A 56 16.96 -6.14 9.30
N SER A 57 16.95 -7.14 8.43
CA SER A 57 17.54 -7.05 7.10
C SER A 57 16.97 -5.87 6.31
N ALA A 58 17.83 -5.06 5.71
CA ALA A 58 17.45 -4.05 4.74
C ALA A 58 16.71 -4.67 3.53
N ASP A 59 16.75 -5.99 3.41
CA ASP A 59 16.13 -6.73 2.32
C ASP A 59 14.60 -6.67 2.35
N ASP A 60 13.98 -6.48 3.55
CA ASP A 60 12.53 -6.52 3.67
C ASP A 60 11.83 -5.37 2.92
N TYR A 61 12.28 -4.10 3.06
CA TYR A 61 11.66 -2.98 2.35
C TYR A 61 12.07 -2.91 0.87
N ARG A 62 13.30 -3.38 0.54
CA ARG A 62 13.77 -3.42 -0.85
C ARG A 62 12.93 -4.36 -1.71
N GLN A 63 12.47 -5.48 -1.17
CA GLN A 63 11.57 -6.38 -1.90
C GLN A 63 10.28 -5.67 -2.36
N TYR A 64 9.71 -4.81 -1.51
CA TYR A 64 8.55 -4.01 -1.90
C TYR A 64 8.89 -2.95 -2.96
N LEU A 65 10.04 -2.29 -2.83
CA LEU A 65 10.48 -1.28 -3.79
C LEU A 65 10.80 -1.91 -5.16
N ASP A 66 11.47 -3.06 -5.18
CA ASP A 66 11.77 -3.81 -6.39
C ASP A 66 10.49 -4.32 -7.07
N ALA A 67 9.55 -4.85 -6.29
CA ALA A 67 8.25 -5.26 -6.80
C ALA A 67 7.46 -4.07 -7.39
N LEU A 68 7.49 -2.91 -6.72
CA LEU A 68 6.88 -1.68 -7.21
C LEU A 68 7.49 -1.22 -8.54
N ASN A 69 8.82 -1.14 -8.63
CA ASN A 69 9.52 -0.75 -9.84
C ASN A 69 9.22 -1.70 -11.00
N THR A 70 9.30 -3.02 -10.75
CA THR A 70 9.00 -4.05 -11.74
C THR A 70 7.56 -3.95 -12.25
N SER A 71 6.59 -3.82 -11.35
CA SER A 71 5.18 -3.69 -11.73
C SER A 71 4.93 -2.41 -12.52
N TYR A 72 5.58 -1.31 -12.12
CA TYR A 72 5.45 -0.05 -12.83
C TYR A 72 6.02 -0.10 -14.26
N GLU A 73 7.20 -0.69 -14.43
CA GLU A 73 7.82 -0.88 -15.75
C GLU A 73 6.96 -1.76 -16.67
N GLN A 74 6.36 -2.81 -16.12
CA GLN A 74 5.52 -3.75 -16.88
C GLN A 74 4.16 -3.16 -17.28
N SER A 75 3.62 -2.24 -16.47
CA SER A 75 2.30 -1.65 -16.71
C SER A 75 2.25 -0.68 -17.88
N GLY A 76 3.40 -0.09 -18.27
CA GLY A 76 3.47 0.97 -19.26
C GLY A 76 2.79 2.29 -18.84
N LEU A 77 2.43 2.44 -17.56
CA LEU A 77 1.86 3.66 -17.03
C LEU A 77 2.87 4.82 -17.04
N THR A 78 2.34 6.03 -17.19
CA THR A 78 3.14 7.26 -17.06
C THR A 78 2.73 8.09 -15.84
N VAL A 79 1.58 7.78 -15.25
CA VAL A 79 1.05 8.46 -14.06
C VAL A 79 1.87 8.07 -12.83
N GLY A 80 2.39 9.04 -12.09
CA GLY A 80 3.19 8.80 -10.88
C GLY A 80 4.66 8.51 -11.13
N ILE A 81 5.15 8.60 -12.39
CA ILE A 81 6.54 8.27 -12.72
C ILE A 81 7.57 9.16 -12.02
N ASP A 82 7.25 10.44 -11.84
CA ASP A 82 8.18 11.38 -11.20
C ASP A 82 8.24 11.13 -9.69
N GLU A 83 7.11 10.79 -9.08
CA GLU A 83 7.03 10.39 -7.67
C GLU A 83 7.80 9.08 -7.42
N LEU A 84 7.66 8.09 -8.31
CA LEU A 84 8.40 6.83 -8.21
C LEU A 84 9.92 7.04 -8.33
N LYS A 85 10.37 7.84 -9.29
CA LYS A 85 11.79 8.20 -9.41
C LYS A 85 12.30 8.91 -8.16
N LYS A 86 11.49 9.82 -7.60
CA LYS A 86 11.84 10.53 -6.37
C LYS A 86 11.90 9.60 -5.17
N LEU A 87 10.98 8.61 -5.04
CA LEU A 87 11.03 7.58 -4.00
C LEU A 87 12.34 6.78 -4.07
N ASN A 88 12.73 6.34 -5.27
CA ASN A 88 13.99 5.62 -5.46
C ASN A 88 15.20 6.48 -5.06
N ALA A 89 15.27 7.74 -5.52
CA ALA A 89 16.37 8.65 -5.20
C ALA A 89 16.48 8.93 -3.70
N LEU A 90 15.36 9.21 -3.02
CA LEU A 90 15.32 9.44 -1.57
C LEU A 90 15.76 8.19 -0.79
N THR A 91 15.40 7.00 -1.25
CA THR A 91 15.81 5.74 -0.63
C THR A 91 17.32 5.53 -0.75
N GLU A 92 17.89 5.76 -1.94
CA GLU A 92 19.34 5.70 -2.14
C GLU A 92 20.10 6.72 -1.29
N GLU A 93 19.58 7.93 -1.10
CA GLU A 93 20.17 8.94 -0.24
C GLU A 93 20.09 8.54 1.23
N LEU A 94 18.95 7.99 1.68
CA LEU A 94 18.75 7.49 3.03
C LEU A 94 19.77 6.39 3.38
N GLU A 95 20.03 5.47 2.46
CA GLU A 95 20.97 4.36 2.63
C GLU A 95 22.44 4.83 2.72
N LYS A 96 22.77 6.00 2.18
CA LYS A 96 24.10 6.62 2.28
C LYS A 96 24.33 7.36 3.60
N LEU A 97 23.26 7.58 4.39
CA LEU A 97 23.43 8.22 5.69
C LEU A 97 24.25 7.32 6.63
N PRO A 98 25.18 7.91 7.42
CA PRO A 98 25.97 7.14 8.37
C PRO A 98 25.06 6.47 9.40
N GLN A 99 25.37 5.21 9.75
CA GLN A 99 24.66 4.51 10.82
C GLN A 99 24.77 5.29 12.14
N LEU A 100 23.69 5.29 12.91
CA LEU A 100 23.63 6.03 14.18
C LEU A 100 24.39 5.25 15.25
N ASP A 101 25.63 5.65 15.53
CA ASP A 101 26.52 5.03 16.53
C ASP A 101 26.26 5.52 17.95
N GLY A 102 25.04 5.85 18.31
CA GLY A 102 24.66 6.21 19.69
C GLY A 102 25.00 7.64 20.11
N GLU A 103 25.83 8.40 19.40
CA GLU A 103 26.09 9.82 19.65
C GLU A 103 25.10 10.71 18.85
N MET A 104 24.67 11.82 19.45
CA MET A 104 23.83 12.82 18.79
C MET A 104 24.60 13.52 17.66
N SER A 105 24.58 12.91 16.48
CA SER A 105 25.17 13.47 15.26
C SER A 105 24.14 14.24 14.45
N SER A 106 24.60 15.09 13.51
CA SER A 106 23.75 15.76 12.53
C SER A 106 22.89 14.77 11.70
N ALA A 107 23.32 13.51 11.58
CA ALA A 107 22.56 12.42 10.98
C ALA A 107 21.23 12.16 11.69
N MET A 108 21.13 12.34 13.02
CA MET A 108 19.88 12.15 13.77
C MET A 108 18.76 13.09 13.32
N LEU A 109 19.08 14.27 12.80
CA LEU A 109 18.09 15.20 12.25
C LEU A 109 17.80 14.93 10.76
N ALA A 110 18.74 14.33 10.04
CA ALA A 110 18.56 14.01 8.62
C ALA A 110 17.52 12.89 8.42
N TYR A 111 17.54 11.84 9.25
CA TYR A 111 16.60 10.72 9.14
C TYR A 111 15.11 11.12 9.20
N PRO A 112 14.64 11.88 10.20
CA PRO A 112 13.24 12.30 10.26
C PRO A 112 12.80 13.13 9.06
N ASN A 113 13.67 14.01 8.56
CA ASN A 113 13.37 14.84 7.39
C ASN A 113 13.23 13.97 6.14
N MET A 114 14.18 13.06 5.90
CA MET A 114 14.10 12.15 4.76
C MET A 114 12.89 11.22 4.83
N MET A 115 12.57 10.68 6.02
CA MET A 115 11.37 9.87 6.22
C MET A 115 10.09 10.66 5.95
N THR A 116 10.06 11.95 6.32
CA THR A 116 8.95 12.84 5.99
C THR A 116 8.81 13.03 4.48
N ASP A 117 9.93 13.23 3.78
CA ASP A 117 9.93 13.43 2.32
C ASP A 117 9.56 12.15 1.57
N ILE A 118 10.03 10.99 2.03
CA ILE A 118 9.64 9.67 1.50
C ILE A 118 8.13 9.46 1.68
N PHE A 119 7.60 9.70 2.88
CA PHE A 119 6.17 9.55 3.16
C PHE A 119 5.31 10.48 2.30
N LYS A 120 5.65 11.76 2.21
CA LYS A 120 4.95 12.72 1.35
C LYS A 120 4.98 12.32 -0.12
N THR A 121 6.13 11.83 -0.59
CA THR A 121 6.28 11.38 -1.98
C THR A 121 5.43 10.14 -2.24
N GLN A 122 5.38 9.20 -1.29
CA GLN A 122 4.50 8.03 -1.38
C GLN A 122 3.03 8.43 -1.41
N GLN A 123 2.60 9.39 -0.58
CA GLN A 123 1.23 9.90 -0.63
C GLN A 123 0.89 10.54 -1.98
N GLN A 124 1.81 11.32 -2.57
CA GLN A 124 1.63 11.91 -3.90
C GLN A 124 1.51 10.83 -4.97
N PHE A 125 2.35 9.80 -4.91
CA PHE A 125 2.28 8.65 -5.80
C PHE A 125 0.94 7.91 -5.67
N ASP A 126 0.51 7.60 -4.44
CA ASP A 126 -0.78 6.94 -4.19
C ASP A 126 -1.96 7.77 -4.71
N GLN A 127 -1.96 9.09 -4.48
CA GLN A 127 -2.98 10.01 -4.99
C GLN A 127 -3.03 10.05 -6.52
N ALA A 128 -1.87 10.05 -7.19
CA ALA A 128 -1.80 10.02 -8.64
C ALA A 128 -2.41 8.72 -9.21
N LEU A 129 -2.07 7.57 -8.63
CA LEU A 129 -2.62 6.27 -9.02
C LEU A 129 -4.13 6.16 -8.69
N ALA A 130 -4.56 6.61 -7.52
CA ALA A 130 -5.97 6.63 -7.14
C ALA A 130 -6.81 7.54 -8.05
N GLY A 131 -6.26 8.70 -8.43
CA GLY A 131 -6.88 9.60 -9.39
C GLY A 131 -7.06 8.96 -10.77
N HIS A 132 -6.05 8.19 -11.22
CA HIS A 132 -6.16 7.43 -12.47
C HIS A 132 -7.22 6.34 -12.38
N LEU A 133 -7.26 5.57 -11.28
CA LEU A 133 -8.28 4.54 -11.04
C LEU A 133 -9.70 5.10 -11.04
N ALA A 134 -9.91 6.33 -10.62
CA ALA A 134 -11.24 6.95 -10.64
C ALA A 134 -11.79 7.13 -12.06
N THR A 135 -10.94 7.10 -13.08
CA THR A 135 -11.32 7.18 -14.51
C THR A 135 -11.60 5.82 -15.14
N VAL A 136 -11.30 4.73 -14.40
CA VAL A 136 -11.42 3.35 -14.84
C VAL A 136 -12.80 2.80 -14.48
N ASP A 137 -13.44 2.05 -15.38
CA ASP A 137 -14.72 1.39 -15.08
C ASP A 137 -14.53 0.35 -13.96
N GLN A 138 -15.25 0.57 -12.89
CA GLN A 138 -15.04 -0.10 -11.62
C GLN A 138 -16.13 -1.13 -11.36
N GLY A 139 -16.22 -2.19 -12.18
CA GLY A 139 -17.17 -3.28 -11.94
C GLY A 139 -17.19 -3.74 -10.48
N GLY A 140 -18.40 -3.95 -9.92
CA GLY A 140 -18.58 -4.40 -8.53
C GLY A 140 -18.35 -5.90 -8.39
N ASP A 141 -17.09 -6.30 -8.29
CA ASP A 141 -16.69 -7.71 -8.16
C ASP A 141 -16.04 -7.98 -6.79
N VAL A 142 -16.21 -9.21 -6.30
CA VAL A 142 -15.57 -9.68 -5.07
C VAL A 142 -14.05 -9.52 -5.10
N ILE A 143 -13.41 -9.69 -6.26
CA ILE A 143 -11.96 -9.44 -6.43
C ILE A 143 -11.62 -7.99 -6.12
N ARG A 144 -12.43 -7.05 -6.58
CA ARG A 144 -12.25 -5.65 -6.25
C ARG A 144 -12.35 -5.39 -4.75
N THR A 145 -13.34 -5.97 -4.07
CA THR A 145 -13.48 -5.85 -2.61
C THR A 145 -12.23 -6.36 -1.90
N ILE A 146 -11.63 -7.45 -2.40
CA ILE A 146 -10.38 -7.99 -1.87
C ILE A 146 -9.23 -7.02 -2.11
N ASP A 147 -9.07 -6.47 -3.31
CA ASP A 147 -7.97 -5.57 -3.65
C ASP A 147 -8.08 -4.22 -2.92
N ASP A 148 -9.28 -3.67 -2.77
CA ASP A 148 -9.54 -2.46 -1.97
C ASP A 148 -9.19 -2.72 -0.49
N LEU A 149 -9.55 -3.87 0.06
CA LEU A 149 -9.19 -4.26 1.42
C LEU A 149 -7.67 -4.41 1.60
N ARG A 150 -6.96 -4.94 0.60
CA ARG A 150 -5.49 -5.04 0.61
C ARG A 150 -4.83 -3.66 0.66
N VAL A 151 -5.33 -2.71 -0.14
CA VAL A 151 -4.86 -1.32 -0.10
C VAL A 151 -5.11 -0.70 1.26
N ASP A 152 -6.30 -0.87 1.84
CA ASP A 152 -6.62 -0.31 3.16
C ASP A 152 -5.77 -0.92 4.28
N ILE A 153 -5.49 -2.22 4.24
CA ILE A 153 -4.57 -2.88 5.20
C ILE A 153 -3.14 -2.35 5.06
N SER A 154 -2.65 -2.15 3.84
CA SER A 154 -1.32 -1.59 3.61
C SER A 154 -1.24 -0.13 4.03
N SER A 155 -2.29 0.64 3.78
CA SER A 155 -2.40 2.05 4.18
C SER A 155 -2.45 2.22 5.70
N ILE A 156 -3.24 1.41 6.43
CA ILE A 156 -3.29 1.48 7.90
C ILE A 156 -1.97 1.05 8.53
N MET A 157 -1.26 0.09 7.92
CA MET A 157 0.09 -0.31 8.33
C MET A 157 1.07 0.86 8.19
N LEU A 158 1.05 1.55 7.05
CA LEU A 158 1.87 2.72 6.79
C LEU A 158 1.58 3.84 7.80
N LEU A 159 0.33 4.23 7.96
CA LEU A 159 -0.06 5.30 8.90
C LEU A 159 0.33 4.96 10.34
N TYR A 160 0.15 3.70 10.77
CA TYR A 160 0.63 3.28 12.08
C TYR A 160 2.16 3.38 12.19
N SER A 161 2.90 2.96 11.16
CA SER A 161 4.37 3.06 11.14
C SER A 161 4.84 4.51 11.21
N VAL A 162 4.19 5.42 10.48
CA VAL A 162 4.41 6.87 10.54
C VAL A 162 4.11 7.41 11.94
N SER A 163 2.95 7.06 12.50
CA SER A 163 2.51 7.55 13.82
C SER A 163 3.38 7.05 14.96
N THR A 164 4.11 5.97 14.79
CA THR A 164 5.05 5.41 15.78
C THR A 164 6.50 5.75 15.49
N PHE A 165 6.81 6.43 14.39
CA PHE A 165 8.17 6.81 14.05
C PHE A 165 8.65 7.94 14.96
N THR A 166 9.67 7.65 15.79
CA THR A 166 10.23 8.63 16.72
C THR A 166 10.95 9.76 15.99
N GLY A 167 10.35 10.90 15.90
CA GLY A 167 10.88 12.10 15.20
C GLY A 167 9.85 12.76 14.29
N LEU A 168 8.78 12.06 13.97
CA LEU A 168 7.59 12.68 13.38
C LEU A 168 6.66 13.05 14.54
N ALA A 169 6.45 14.34 14.79
CA ALA A 169 5.84 14.90 16.01
C ALA A 169 4.30 14.66 16.16
N TYR A 170 3.71 13.74 15.41
CA TYR A 170 2.26 13.55 15.33
C TYR A 170 1.71 12.46 16.27
N LEU A 171 2.45 12.03 17.28
CA LEU A 171 2.26 10.72 17.92
C LEU A 171 1.20 10.62 19.02
N ASN A 172 0.62 11.72 19.49
CA ASN A 172 -0.24 11.70 20.69
C ASN A 172 -1.68 12.15 20.46
N GLU A 173 -2.06 12.47 19.23
CA GLU A 173 -3.44 12.86 18.89
C GLU A 173 -4.17 11.67 18.24
N GLU A 174 -5.49 11.63 18.42
CA GLU A 174 -6.32 10.74 17.63
C GLU A 174 -6.11 11.05 16.16
N ASP A 175 -5.61 10.08 15.42
CA ASP A 175 -5.48 10.19 13.97
C ASP A 175 -6.81 9.76 13.35
N PRO A 176 -7.62 10.70 12.84
CA PRO A 176 -8.91 10.38 12.26
C PRO A 176 -8.79 9.45 11.05
N GLU A 177 -7.66 9.50 10.32
CA GLU A 177 -7.45 8.65 9.15
C GLU A 177 -7.34 7.17 9.54
N LEU A 178 -6.67 6.85 10.66
CA LEU A 178 -6.62 5.48 11.18
C LEU A 178 -8.01 4.94 11.54
N THR A 179 -8.85 5.79 12.14
CA THR A 179 -10.23 5.42 12.49
C THR A 179 -11.09 5.21 11.25
N ILE A 180 -10.97 6.07 10.26
CA ILE A 180 -11.69 5.95 8.96
C ILE A 180 -11.25 4.68 8.24
N LEU A 181 -9.94 4.44 8.11
CA LEU A 181 -9.41 3.22 7.49
C LEU A 181 -9.89 1.95 8.21
N HIS A 182 -9.87 1.97 9.54
CA HIS A 182 -10.39 0.86 10.32
C HIS A 182 -11.87 0.58 10.01
N GLY A 183 -12.70 1.62 9.90
CA GLY A 183 -14.11 1.51 9.53
C GLY A 183 -14.28 0.84 8.16
N ARG A 184 -13.57 1.33 7.14
CA ARG A 184 -13.61 0.73 5.78
C ARG A 184 -13.16 -0.73 5.76
N ILE A 185 -12.11 -1.07 6.50
CA ILE A 185 -11.63 -2.46 6.62
C ILE A 185 -12.73 -3.36 7.20
N GLN A 186 -13.48 -2.88 8.21
CA GLN A 186 -14.61 -3.65 8.75
C GLN A 186 -15.74 -3.81 7.74
N GLU A 187 -16.05 -2.76 6.97
CA GLU A 187 -17.06 -2.80 5.89
C GLU A 187 -16.65 -3.81 4.79
N HIS A 188 -15.39 -3.81 4.38
CA HIS A 188 -14.88 -4.79 3.42
C HIS A 188 -14.96 -6.21 3.96
N PHE A 189 -14.63 -6.45 5.22
CA PHE A 189 -14.80 -7.78 5.81
C PHE A 189 -16.26 -8.24 5.82
N GLN A 190 -17.21 -7.36 6.11
CA GLN A 190 -18.64 -7.66 6.05
C GLN A 190 -19.09 -7.95 4.61
N ALA A 191 -18.62 -7.17 3.64
CA ALA A 191 -18.92 -7.40 2.24
C ALA A 191 -18.39 -8.77 1.76
N LEU A 192 -17.17 -9.15 2.14
CA LEU A 192 -16.60 -10.45 1.80
C LEU A 192 -17.37 -11.62 2.43
N ASP A 193 -17.83 -11.48 3.68
CA ASP A 193 -18.69 -12.49 4.32
C ASP A 193 -20.00 -12.72 3.55
N GLN A 194 -20.51 -11.69 2.88
CA GLN A 194 -21.77 -11.77 2.11
C GLN A 194 -21.57 -12.24 0.67
N GLN A 195 -20.45 -11.88 0.05
CA GLN A 195 -20.19 -12.11 -1.38
C GLN A 195 -19.52 -13.46 -1.65
N LEU A 196 -18.76 -13.99 -0.70
CA LEU A 196 -18.00 -15.22 -0.91
C LEU A 196 -18.85 -16.47 -0.67
N PRO A 197 -18.71 -17.51 -1.51
CA PRO A 197 -19.34 -18.80 -1.27
C PRO A 197 -18.82 -19.45 0.01
N GLU A 198 -19.63 -20.31 0.63
CA GLU A 198 -19.35 -20.99 1.91
C GLU A 198 -17.97 -21.69 1.92
N ALA A 199 -17.59 -22.29 0.79
CA ALA A 199 -16.31 -22.96 0.63
C ALA A 199 -15.08 -22.05 0.85
N LEU A 200 -15.22 -20.73 0.64
CA LEU A 200 -14.17 -19.73 0.79
C LEU A 200 -14.26 -18.93 2.10
N GLN A 201 -15.33 -19.06 2.88
CA GLN A 201 -15.53 -18.34 4.14
C GLN A 201 -14.41 -18.62 5.17
N GLY A 202 -13.87 -19.83 5.20
CA GLY A 202 -12.74 -20.18 6.06
C GLY A 202 -11.46 -19.37 5.76
N HIS A 203 -11.29 -18.88 4.53
CA HIS A 203 -10.15 -18.03 4.16
C HIS A 203 -10.31 -16.61 4.67
N VAL A 204 -11.52 -16.07 4.71
CA VAL A 204 -11.79 -14.76 5.33
C VAL A 204 -11.43 -14.79 6.81
N GLY A 205 -11.73 -15.86 7.52
CA GLY A 205 -11.33 -16.05 8.92
C GLY A 205 -9.81 -16.00 9.13
N LYS A 206 -9.03 -16.56 8.17
CA LYS A 206 -7.56 -16.50 8.22
C LYS A 206 -7.01 -15.08 8.05
N VAL A 207 -7.69 -14.23 7.29
CA VAL A 207 -7.34 -12.79 7.12
C VAL A 207 -7.72 -12.01 8.38
N LYS A 208 -8.94 -12.19 8.87
CA LYS A 208 -9.47 -11.49 10.04
C LYS A 208 -8.63 -11.73 11.30
N GLY A 209 -8.13 -12.94 11.51
CA GLY A 209 -7.34 -13.30 12.68
C GLY A 209 -6.14 -12.40 12.93
N PRO A 210 -5.18 -12.28 11.99
CA PRO A 210 -4.04 -11.37 12.10
C PRO A 210 -4.44 -9.91 12.30
N TYR A 211 -5.44 -9.43 11.56
CA TYR A 211 -5.93 -8.06 11.69
C TYR A 211 -6.52 -7.79 13.09
N HIS A 212 -7.42 -8.63 13.56
CA HIS A 212 -8.05 -8.48 14.90
C HIS A 212 -7.03 -8.53 16.03
N PHE A 213 -5.95 -9.29 15.86
CA PHE A 213 -4.88 -9.34 16.85
C PHE A 213 -4.23 -7.99 17.09
N VAL A 214 -4.07 -7.17 16.04
CA VAL A 214 -3.45 -5.83 16.12
C VAL A 214 -4.45 -4.69 16.18
N GLN A 215 -5.72 -4.91 15.90
CA GLN A 215 -6.77 -3.91 15.80
C GLN A 215 -6.75 -2.91 16.98
N LYS A 216 -6.67 -3.40 18.22
CA LYS A 216 -6.64 -2.56 19.42
C LYS A 216 -5.38 -1.70 19.55
N LYS A 217 -4.34 -2.00 18.76
CA LYS A 217 -3.10 -1.23 18.70
C LYS A 217 -3.15 -0.14 17.64
N LEU A 218 -4.01 -0.32 16.63
CA LEU A 218 -4.18 0.61 15.52
C LEU A 218 -5.08 1.78 15.91
N VAL A 219 -6.19 1.49 16.60
CA VAL A 219 -7.20 2.48 16.99
C VAL A 219 -7.29 2.55 18.51
N GLY A 220 -7.30 3.76 19.04
CA GLY A 220 -7.36 4.02 20.47
C GLY A 220 -6.08 4.65 21.04
N LEU A 221 -6.20 5.24 22.23
CA LEU A 221 -5.13 5.90 22.96
C LEU A 221 -4.98 5.27 24.37
N PRO A 222 -3.76 5.20 24.92
CA PRO A 222 -2.47 5.44 24.27
C PRO A 222 -2.14 4.31 23.29
N ARG A 223 -1.55 4.64 22.14
CA ARG A 223 -1.10 3.61 21.18
C ARG A 223 0.14 2.90 21.70
N PRO A 224 0.09 1.59 21.89
CA PRO A 224 1.30 0.87 22.30
C PRO A 224 2.31 0.88 21.15
N TRP A 225 3.56 1.23 21.48
CA TRP A 225 4.65 1.23 20.52
C TRP A 225 5.09 -0.21 20.20
N THR A 226 4.50 -0.81 19.19
CA THR A 226 4.80 -2.18 18.76
C THR A 226 4.85 -2.31 17.22
N PRO A 227 5.62 -1.45 16.51
CA PRO A 227 5.55 -1.38 15.06
C PRO A 227 5.88 -2.72 14.37
N SER A 228 6.89 -3.44 14.83
CA SER A 228 7.23 -4.75 14.26
C SER A 228 6.12 -5.78 14.36
N ALA A 229 5.39 -5.81 15.46
CA ALA A 229 4.27 -6.73 15.61
C ALA A 229 3.11 -6.34 14.66
N VAL A 230 2.81 -5.04 14.57
CA VAL A 230 1.75 -4.54 13.68
C VAL A 230 2.11 -4.84 12.23
N VAL A 231 3.31 -4.49 11.79
CA VAL A 231 3.78 -4.78 10.42
C VAL A 231 3.74 -6.28 10.14
N PHE A 232 4.23 -7.12 11.04
CA PHE A 232 4.21 -8.58 10.86
C PHE A 232 2.80 -9.13 10.64
N PHE A 233 1.84 -8.75 11.48
CA PHE A 233 0.48 -9.28 11.38
C PHE A 233 -0.29 -8.71 10.19
N LEU A 234 -0.09 -7.42 9.84
CA LEU A 234 -0.76 -6.83 8.69
C LEU A 234 -0.19 -7.32 7.36
N THR A 235 1.12 -7.52 7.25
CA THR A 235 1.74 -8.19 6.08
C THR A 235 1.20 -9.62 5.92
N ARG A 236 0.99 -10.34 7.03
CA ARG A 236 0.38 -11.67 6.99
C ARG A 236 -1.08 -11.63 6.53
N ALA A 237 -1.86 -10.64 6.98
CA ALA A 237 -3.24 -10.45 6.52
C ALA A 237 -3.28 -10.14 5.02
N GLU A 238 -2.39 -9.28 4.53
CA GLU A 238 -2.26 -8.95 3.11
C GLU A 238 -1.93 -10.19 2.27
N ALA A 239 -0.94 -11.00 2.67
CA ALA A 239 -0.58 -12.24 1.98
C ALA A 239 -1.76 -13.25 1.93
N GLN A 240 -2.58 -13.34 2.98
CA GLN A 240 -3.78 -14.17 2.99
C GLN A 240 -4.87 -13.64 2.05
N LEU A 241 -5.00 -12.32 1.89
CA LEU A 241 -5.91 -11.71 0.91
C LEU A 241 -5.45 -11.98 -0.52
N GLN A 242 -4.15 -11.90 -0.78
CA GLN A 242 -3.60 -12.25 -2.10
C GLN A 242 -3.88 -13.71 -2.45
N GLU A 243 -3.77 -14.62 -1.48
CA GLU A 243 -4.12 -16.03 -1.67
C GLU A 243 -5.64 -16.20 -1.91
N LEU A 244 -6.49 -15.49 -1.15
CA LEU A 244 -7.93 -15.51 -1.35
C LEU A 244 -8.32 -15.02 -2.76
N ALA A 245 -7.70 -13.95 -3.25
CA ALA A 245 -7.92 -13.45 -4.61
C ALA A 245 -7.63 -14.54 -5.66
N ARG A 246 -6.47 -15.23 -5.54
CA ARG A 246 -6.10 -16.33 -6.44
C ARG A 246 -7.11 -17.48 -6.43
N GLN A 247 -7.65 -17.81 -5.26
CA GLN A 247 -8.65 -18.88 -5.13
C GLN A 247 -9.99 -18.49 -5.74
N VAL A 248 -10.43 -17.25 -5.55
CA VAL A 248 -11.64 -16.73 -6.20
C VAL A 248 -11.49 -16.77 -7.73
N GLU A 249 -10.34 -16.42 -8.26
CA GLU A 249 -10.07 -16.48 -9.71
C GLU A 249 -10.07 -17.92 -10.24
N SER A 250 -9.53 -18.86 -9.49
CA SER A 250 -9.48 -20.27 -9.90
C SER A 250 -10.84 -20.98 -9.88
N THR A 251 -11.85 -20.39 -9.24
CA THR A 251 -13.20 -20.94 -9.16
C THR A 251 -14.18 -20.35 -10.19
N ARG A 252 -13.71 -19.40 -11.02
CA ARG A 252 -14.45 -18.80 -12.14
C ARG A 252 -14.17 -19.50 -13.44
#